data_f5f479ef4f9a3e5a95e440153e73ccb3
#
_entry.id   f5f479ef4f9a3e5a95e440153e73ccb3
#
_cell.length_a   1.000
_cell.length_b   1.000
_cell.length_c   1.000
_cell.angle_alpha   90.00
_cell.angle_beta   90.00
_cell.angle_gamma   90.00
#
_symmetry.space_group_name_H-M   'P 1'
#
loop_
_entity.id
_entity.type
_entity.pdbx_description
1 polymer ?
#
loop_
_entity_poly.entity_id
_entity_poly.type
_entity_poly.pdbx_seq_one_letter_code
_entity_poly.pdbx_strand_id
1 'polypeptide(L)'
;QDSVDSVYGGGGAGSIDTSKAQSLMDAFEQAGFDVNPTLTEFYTTGAGKDYRKTSTDAYGKGTFAVNEVPASAYTDDVEKSFASYNDAAIVVIGRSGSESQDLPTDKLASGYTYLQLDDDERAMLKMASDNFDKVVVLLNTQNPMELADLEDDSIDAVMWIGSLGQTGAGGV
;
A
#
# COMPACT_ATOMS: atom_id res chain seq x y z
N GLN A 1 1.65 3.36 -3.31
CA GLN A 1 2.76 2.44 -3.60
C GLN A 1 2.43 0.98 -3.24
N ASP A 2 1.88 0.71 -2.07
CA ASP A 2 1.62 -0.65 -1.57
C ASP A 2 0.61 -1.45 -2.40
N SER A 3 -0.18 -0.81 -3.24
CA SER A 3 -1.07 -1.50 -4.19
C SER A 3 -0.30 -2.39 -5.18
N VAL A 4 0.92 -2.01 -5.56
CA VAL A 4 1.80 -2.76 -6.45
C VAL A 4 2.90 -3.53 -5.70
N ASP A 5 3.21 -3.15 -4.47
CA ASP A 5 4.17 -3.80 -3.57
C ASP A 5 3.49 -4.44 -2.35
N SER A 6 2.42 -5.16 -2.59
CA SER A 6 1.60 -5.77 -1.54
C SER A 6 2.39 -6.72 -0.63
N VAL A 7 1.99 -6.77 0.64
CA VAL A 7 2.52 -7.72 1.61
C VAL A 7 1.84 -9.07 1.40
N TYR A 8 2.54 -10.01 0.83
CA TYR A 8 2.04 -11.36 0.55
C TYR A 8 2.30 -12.34 1.69
N GLY A 9 3.40 -12.17 2.41
CA GLY A 9 3.79 -13.03 3.52
C GLY A 9 4.90 -12.38 4.34
N GLY A 10 5.24 -13.01 5.47
CA GLY A 10 6.35 -12.59 6.31
C GLY A 10 7.70 -13.15 5.85
N GLY A 11 8.75 -12.79 6.59
CA GLY A 11 10.06 -13.45 6.47
C GLY A 11 10.09 -14.81 7.17
N GLY A 12 11.18 -15.56 6.96
CA GLY A 12 11.38 -16.86 7.62
C GLY A 12 10.38 -17.92 7.18
N ALA A 13 9.84 -18.67 8.14
CA ALA A 13 8.88 -19.76 7.87
C ALA A 13 7.55 -19.28 7.27
N GLY A 14 7.21 -18.01 7.42
CA GLY A 14 6.02 -17.39 6.83
C GLY A 14 6.22 -16.87 5.41
N SER A 15 7.40 -17.07 4.81
CA SER A 15 7.68 -16.62 3.44
C SER A 15 6.93 -17.44 2.40
N ILE A 16 6.61 -16.79 1.28
CA ILE A 16 5.95 -17.44 0.13
C ILE A 16 6.71 -17.13 -1.16
N ASP A 17 6.46 -17.94 -2.19
CA ASP A 17 6.93 -17.66 -3.54
C ASP A 17 6.03 -16.60 -4.19
N THR A 18 6.46 -15.34 -4.12
CA THR A 18 5.69 -14.20 -4.64
C THR A 18 5.59 -14.19 -6.17
N SER A 19 6.45 -14.95 -6.88
CA SER A 19 6.36 -15.06 -8.35
C SER A 19 5.07 -15.75 -8.83
N LYS A 20 4.38 -16.42 -7.91
CA LYS A 20 3.11 -17.11 -8.15
C LYS A 20 1.92 -16.42 -7.47
N ALA A 21 2.16 -15.31 -6.80
CA ALA A 21 1.11 -14.59 -6.10
C ALA A 21 0.23 -13.81 -7.09
N GLN A 22 -1.07 -13.87 -6.87
CA GLN A 22 -2.02 -13.00 -7.55
C GLN A 22 -1.84 -11.57 -7.02
N SER A 23 -1.66 -10.60 -7.91
CA SER A 23 -1.63 -9.19 -7.49
C SER A 23 -3.02 -8.66 -7.14
N LEU A 24 -3.09 -7.58 -6.37
CA LEU A 24 -4.35 -6.86 -6.14
C LEU A 24 -4.92 -6.32 -7.45
N MET A 25 -4.07 -5.84 -8.35
CA MET A 25 -4.51 -5.33 -9.66
C MET A 25 -5.19 -6.42 -10.47
N ASP A 26 -4.54 -7.59 -10.61
CA ASP A 26 -5.15 -8.73 -11.31
C ASP A 26 -6.46 -9.18 -10.67
N ALA A 27 -6.56 -9.14 -9.34
CA ALA A 27 -7.76 -9.52 -8.61
C ALA A 27 -8.92 -8.53 -8.88
N PHE A 28 -8.66 -7.23 -8.85
CA PHE A 28 -9.66 -6.22 -9.18
C PHE A 28 -10.13 -6.33 -10.64
N GLU A 29 -9.22 -6.50 -11.60
CA GLU A 29 -9.59 -6.70 -13.01
C GLU A 29 -10.42 -7.97 -13.22
N GLN A 30 -10.08 -9.08 -12.57
CA GLN A 30 -10.86 -10.32 -12.61
C GLN A 30 -12.25 -10.17 -11.97
N ALA A 31 -12.39 -9.30 -10.98
CA ALA A 31 -13.67 -8.95 -10.37
C ALA A 31 -14.51 -7.97 -11.22
N GLY A 32 -13.94 -7.47 -12.34
CA GLY A 32 -14.63 -6.60 -13.28
C GLY A 32 -14.43 -5.10 -13.02
N PHE A 33 -13.46 -4.72 -12.19
CA PHE A 33 -13.06 -3.33 -12.02
C PHE A 33 -12.16 -2.88 -13.17
N ASP A 34 -12.31 -1.64 -13.59
CA ASP A 34 -11.42 -0.99 -14.55
C ASP A 34 -10.33 -0.24 -13.80
N VAL A 35 -9.15 -0.85 -13.70
CA VAL A 35 -8.01 -0.31 -12.94
C VAL A 35 -7.29 0.75 -13.77
N ASN A 36 -6.97 1.90 -13.16
CA ASN A 36 -6.28 3.00 -13.83
C ASN A 36 -4.88 2.61 -14.33
N PRO A 37 -4.66 2.42 -15.64
CA PRO A 37 -3.38 1.96 -16.16
C PRO A 37 -2.29 3.03 -16.05
N THR A 38 -2.63 4.32 -16.11
CA THR A 38 -1.67 5.42 -15.95
C THR A 38 -1.08 5.44 -14.56
N LEU A 39 -1.91 5.23 -13.54
CA LEU A 39 -1.45 5.14 -12.15
C LEU A 39 -0.65 3.86 -11.90
N THR A 40 -1.06 2.74 -12.50
CA THR A 40 -0.31 1.48 -12.43
C THR A 40 1.07 1.61 -13.08
N GLU A 41 1.16 2.23 -14.24
CA GLU A 41 2.44 2.50 -14.92
C GLU A 41 3.32 3.43 -14.09
N PHE A 42 2.75 4.48 -13.50
CA PHE A 42 3.47 5.40 -12.63
C PHE A 42 4.19 4.65 -11.49
N TYR A 43 3.52 3.73 -10.81
CA TYR A 43 4.11 2.98 -9.70
C TYR A 43 5.05 1.85 -10.14
N THR A 44 4.86 1.24 -11.31
CA THR A 44 5.62 0.06 -11.73
C THR A 44 6.85 0.38 -12.55
N THR A 45 6.76 1.31 -13.46
CA THR A 45 7.82 1.67 -14.43
C THR A 45 8.12 3.16 -14.50
N GLY A 46 7.17 4.00 -14.04
CA GLY A 46 7.27 5.45 -14.02
C GLY A 46 8.05 5.99 -12.82
N ALA A 47 7.84 7.26 -12.50
CA ALA A 47 8.56 7.97 -11.45
C ALA A 47 8.33 7.39 -10.04
N GLY A 48 7.17 6.80 -9.79
CA GLY A 48 6.84 6.19 -8.50
C GLY A 48 7.64 4.94 -8.17
N LYS A 49 8.22 4.26 -9.17
CA LYS A 49 8.97 3.00 -8.96
C LYS A 49 10.20 3.16 -8.06
N ASP A 50 10.81 4.34 -8.04
CA ASP A 50 12.04 4.58 -7.29
C ASP A 50 11.78 4.67 -5.76
N TYR A 51 10.51 4.77 -5.37
CA TYR A 51 10.05 4.76 -3.98
C TYR A 51 9.61 3.36 -3.51
N ARG A 52 9.72 2.35 -4.35
CA ARG A 52 9.31 0.98 -3.99
C ARG A 52 10.10 0.47 -2.79
N LYS A 53 9.40 -0.25 -1.92
CA LYS A 53 9.99 -0.89 -0.74
C LYS A 53 11.06 -1.89 -1.18
N THR A 54 12.21 -1.83 -0.54
CA THR A 54 13.16 -2.94 -0.60
C THR A 54 12.65 -4.05 0.31
N SER A 55 12.49 -5.26 -0.23
CA SER A 55 12.09 -6.40 0.58
C SER A 55 13.10 -6.65 1.70
N THR A 56 12.60 -6.97 2.90
CA THR A 56 13.41 -7.62 3.93
C THR A 56 13.89 -8.96 3.41
N ASP A 57 15.12 -9.36 3.77
CA ASP A 57 15.57 -10.71 3.46
C ASP A 57 14.73 -11.77 4.22
N ALA A 58 14.89 -13.05 3.86
CA ALA A 58 14.14 -14.15 4.46
C ALA A 58 14.33 -14.30 5.99
N TYR A 59 15.29 -13.60 6.57
CA TYR A 59 15.59 -13.60 8.00
C TYR A 59 15.28 -12.26 8.67
N GLY A 60 14.62 -11.37 7.98
CA GLY A 60 14.22 -10.08 8.52
C GLY A 60 15.37 -9.10 8.76
N LYS A 61 16.50 -9.27 8.09
CA LYS A 61 17.63 -8.35 8.18
C LYS A 61 17.50 -7.12 7.30
N GLY A 62 16.33 -6.90 6.72
CA GLY A 62 16.02 -5.67 6.01
C GLY A 62 15.69 -4.54 6.97
N THR A 63 15.64 -3.34 6.45
CA THR A 63 15.15 -2.18 7.19
C THR A 63 13.63 -2.12 7.13
N PHE A 64 12.99 -1.95 8.28
CA PHE A 64 11.59 -1.54 8.29
C PHE A 64 11.50 -0.13 7.72
N ALA A 65 10.80 0.03 6.61
CA ALA A 65 10.59 1.32 5.96
C ALA A 65 9.16 1.41 5.46
N VAL A 66 8.62 2.61 5.43
CA VAL A 66 7.29 2.90 4.90
C VAL A 66 7.40 3.15 3.39
N ASN A 67 8.22 4.09 2.95
CA ASN A 67 8.54 4.40 1.55
C ASN A 67 7.30 4.63 0.67
N GLU A 68 6.41 5.56 1.05
CA GLU A 68 5.36 6.00 0.14
C GLU A 68 5.89 7.08 -0.82
N VAL A 69 5.23 7.23 -1.95
CA VAL A 69 5.59 8.23 -2.97
C VAL A 69 5.12 9.60 -2.49
N PRO A 70 6.02 10.60 -2.40
CA PRO A 70 5.61 11.94 -2.00
C PRO A 70 4.65 12.54 -3.04
N ALA A 71 3.67 13.30 -2.57
CA ALA A 71 2.66 13.93 -3.44
C ALA A 71 3.28 14.76 -4.58
N SER A 72 4.44 15.38 -4.33
CA SER A 72 5.16 16.17 -5.35
C SER A 72 5.75 15.36 -6.52
N ALA A 73 5.79 14.03 -6.43
CA ALA A 73 6.29 13.17 -7.49
C ALA A 73 5.17 12.74 -8.47
N TYR A 74 3.90 12.94 -8.10
CA TYR A 74 2.80 12.66 -9.00
C TYR A 74 2.81 13.64 -10.17
N THR A 75 2.60 13.11 -11.39
CA THR A 75 2.65 13.90 -12.60
C THR A 75 1.25 14.42 -12.97
N ASP A 76 1.20 15.52 -13.72
CA ASP A 76 -0.05 16.04 -14.28
C ASP A 76 -0.89 14.99 -15.01
N ASP A 77 -0.23 14.04 -15.71
CA ASP A 77 -0.93 13.00 -16.46
C ASP A 77 -1.57 11.96 -15.54
N VAL A 78 -0.91 11.63 -14.41
CA VAL A 78 -1.50 10.79 -13.37
C VAL A 78 -2.72 11.47 -12.76
N GLU A 79 -2.60 12.72 -12.34
CA GLU A 79 -3.71 13.46 -11.73
C GLU A 79 -4.90 13.63 -12.70
N LYS A 80 -4.63 13.94 -13.98
CA LYS A 80 -5.66 14.03 -15.01
C LYS A 80 -6.39 12.70 -15.25
N SER A 81 -5.68 11.57 -15.07
CA SER A 81 -6.27 10.24 -15.27
C SER A 81 -7.36 9.91 -14.24
N PHE A 82 -7.34 10.54 -13.06
CA PHE A 82 -8.35 10.32 -12.03
C PHE A 82 -9.76 10.61 -12.52
N ALA A 83 -9.93 11.63 -13.38
CA ALA A 83 -11.24 11.99 -13.94
C ALA A 83 -11.89 10.87 -14.78
N SER A 84 -11.09 9.94 -15.32
CA SER A 84 -11.57 8.81 -16.12
C SER A 84 -11.77 7.53 -15.30
N TYR A 85 -11.22 7.46 -14.09
CA TYR A 85 -11.26 6.32 -13.18
C TYR A 85 -11.72 6.78 -11.79
N ASN A 86 -12.88 7.42 -11.73
CA ASN A 86 -13.32 8.20 -10.59
C ASN A 86 -14.40 7.57 -9.72
N ASP A 87 -14.73 6.29 -9.92
CA ASP A 87 -15.76 5.62 -9.13
C ASP A 87 -15.36 5.45 -7.65
N ALA A 88 -14.08 5.15 -7.40
CA ALA A 88 -13.51 5.07 -6.06
C ALA A 88 -11.97 5.13 -6.09
N ALA A 89 -11.37 5.65 -5.04
CA ALA A 89 -9.96 5.46 -4.72
C ALA A 89 -9.78 4.29 -3.76
N ILE A 90 -8.95 3.32 -4.15
CA ILE A 90 -8.53 2.23 -3.26
C ILE A 90 -7.10 2.52 -2.81
N VAL A 91 -6.95 2.89 -1.54
CA VAL A 91 -5.66 3.20 -0.93
C VAL A 91 -5.17 1.99 -0.15
N VAL A 92 -3.97 1.53 -0.45
CA VAL A 92 -3.36 0.38 0.22
C VAL A 92 -2.24 0.85 1.13
N ILE A 93 -2.33 0.52 2.41
CA ILE A 93 -1.30 0.78 3.43
C ILE A 93 -0.66 -0.54 3.81
N GLY A 94 0.62 -0.69 3.54
CA GLY A 94 1.36 -1.92 3.77
C GLY A 94 2.33 -1.85 4.95
N ARG A 95 2.31 -2.86 5.80
CA ARG A 95 3.34 -3.08 6.85
C ARG A 95 3.69 -4.55 6.89
N SER A 96 4.95 -4.85 6.72
CA SER A 96 5.45 -6.23 6.83
C SER A 96 5.99 -6.49 8.24
N GLY A 97 5.96 -7.75 8.64
CA GLY A 97 6.66 -8.28 9.80
C GLY A 97 7.57 -9.44 9.38
N SER A 98 8.36 -9.93 10.29
CA SER A 98 9.23 -11.07 10.04
C SER A 98 9.39 -11.92 11.30
N GLU A 99 9.52 -13.23 11.10
CA GLU A 99 9.91 -14.14 12.18
C GLU A 99 11.27 -13.73 12.75
N SER A 100 11.40 -13.82 14.06
CA SER A 100 12.63 -13.51 14.79
C SER A 100 13.13 -12.06 14.67
N GLN A 101 12.24 -11.12 14.33
CA GLN A 101 12.55 -9.71 14.26
C GLN A 101 11.42 -8.90 14.90
N ASP A 102 11.74 -8.20 15.99
CA ASP A 102 10.81 -7.27 16.60
C ASP A 102 10.60 -6.04 15.71
N LEU A 103 9.38 -5.50 15.73
CA LEU A 103 9.09 -4.24 15.08
C LEU A 103 9.89 -3.10 15.76
N PRO A 104 10.33 -2.09 14.99
CA PRO A 104 11.00 -0.94 15.57
C PRO A 104 10.07 -0.25 16.57
N THR A 105 10.58 0.02 17.77
CA THR A 105 9.89 0.80 18.81
C THR A 105 10.22 2.27 18.74
N ASP A 106 11.37 2.58 18.16
CA ASP A 106 11.82 3.96 17.95
C ASP A 106 11.22 4.56 16.68
N LYS A 107 11.27 5.88 16.59
CA LYS A 107 10.84 6.60 15.38
C LYS A 107 11.78 6.29 14.21
N LEU A 108 11.19 6.09 13.06
CA LEU A 108 11.90 5.98 11.79
C LEU A 108 12.50 7.33 11.37
N ALA A 109 13.25 7.33 10.28
CA ALA A 109 13.83 8.56 9.71
C ALA A 109 12.77 9.61 9.32
N SER A 110 11.55 9.19 9.03
CA SER A 110 10.39 10.05 8.81
C SER A 110 9.91 10.81 10.05
N GLY A 111 10.38 10.44 11.25
CA GLY A 111 9.93 11.01 12.52
C GLY A 111 8.71 10.34 13.13
N TYR A 112 8.15 9.32 12.48
CA TYR A 112 7.01 8.51 12.92
C TYR A 112 7.43 7.12 13.34
N THR A 113 6.63 6.46 14.17
CA THR A 113 6.83 5.03 14.46
C THR A 113 6.38 4.18 13.28
N TYR A 114 6.82 2.93 13.22
CA TYR A 114 6.41 2.01 12.16
C TYR A 114 4.90 1.72 12.13
N LEU A 115 4.20 1.95 13.24
CA LEU A 115 2.75 1.73 13.36
C LEU A 115 1.92 2.95 12.95
N GLN A 116 2.53 4.11 12.80
CA GLN A 116 1.90 5.36 12.38
C GLN A 116 1.96 5.53 10.87
N LEU A 117 1.03 6.30 10.33
CA LEU A 117 1.18 6.85 8.99
C LEU A 117 2.24 7.95 9.00
N ASP A 118 3.05 8.01 7.96
CA ASP A 118 3.98 9.13 7.77
C ASP A 118 3.32 10.26 6.95
N ASP A 119 4.09 11.33 6.69
CA ASP A 119 3.56 12.49 5.97
C ASP A 119 3.21 12.18 4.52
N ASP A 120 3.94 11.27 3.86
CA ASP A 120 3.67 10.90 2.46
C ASP A 120 2.42 10.03 2.36
N GLU A 121 2.20 9.11 3.29
CA GLU A 121 0.96 8.32 3.38
C GLU A 121 -0.26 9.21 3.67
N ARG A 122 -0.13 10.19 4.58
CA ARG A 122 -1.20 11.17 4.84
C ARG A 122 -1.47 12.04 3.62
N ALA A 123 -0.43 12.46 2.90
CA ALA A 123 -0.58 13.25 1.67
C ALA A 123 -1.27 12.43 0.57
N MET A 124 -0.99 11.14 0.45
CA MET A 124 -1.69 10.22 -0.46
C MET A 124 -3.17 10.08 -0.10
N LEU A 125 -3.51 9.89 1.17
CA LEU A 125 -4.90 9.85 1.64
C LEU A 125 -5.64 11.16 1.34
N LYS A 126 -5.00 12.29 1.61
CA LYS A 126 -5.56 13.60 1.27
C LYS A 126 -5.78 13.76 -0.23
N MET A 127 -4.83 13.34 -1.07
CA MET A 127 -4.99 13.38 -2.51
C MET A 127 -6.16 12.51 -2.96
N ALA A 128 -6.35 11.32 -2.37
CA ALA A 128 -7.50 10.48 -2.65
C ALA A 128 -8.80 11.18 -2.28
N SER A 129 -8.92 11.73 -1.07
CA SER A 129 -10.13 12.42 -0.61
C SER A 129 -10.43 13.73 -1.36
N ASP A 130 -9.41 14.42 -1.85
CA ASP A 130 -9.61 15.66 -2.64
C ASP A 130 -10.11 15.36 -4.08
N ASN A 131 -9.91 14.17 -4.61
CA ASN A 131 -10.20 13.83 -6.01
C ASN A 131 -11.30 12.79 -6.21
N PHE A 132 -11.73 12.08 -5.18
CA PHE A 132 -12.69 10.98 -5.28
C PHE A 132 -13.80 11.13 -4.24
N ASP A 133 -15.03 10.84 -4.66
CA ASP A 133 -16.21 10.84 -3.77
C ASP A 133 -16.25 9.59 -2.87
N LYS A 134 -15.46 8.57 -3.17
CA LYS A 134 -15.35 7.34 -2.38
C LYS A 134 -13.90 6.97 -2.18
N VAL A 135 -13.53 6.79 -0.92
CA VAL A 135 -12.19 6.37 -0.51
C VAL A 135 -12.27 5.13 0.36
N VAL A 136 -11.65 4.04 -0.10
CA VAL A 136 -11.53 2.79 0.64
C VAL A 136 -10.08 2.54 0.98
N VAL A 137 -9.78 2.31 2.26
CA VAL A 137 -8.44 1.99 2.73
C VAL A 137 -8.31 0.50 3.02
N LEU A 138 -7.34 -0.14 2.38
CA LEU A 138 -6.98 -1.53 2.62
C LEU A 138 -5.71 -1.61 3.47
N LEU A 139 -5.81 -2.14 4.67
CA LEU A 139 -4.67 -2.37 5.55
C LEU A 139 -4.05 -3.74 5.26
N ASN A 140 -3.06 -3.75 4.40
CA ASN A 140 -2.28 -4.94 4.04
C ASN A 140 -1.12 -5.12 5.03
N THR A 141 -1.47 -5.40 6.29
CA THR A 141 -0.53 -5.38 7.41
C THR A 141 -0.51 -6.69 8.19
N GLN A 142 0.68 -7.11 8.62
CA GLN A 142 0.88 -8.27 9.48
C GLN A 142 0.89 -7.90 10.97
N ASN A 143 0.88 -6.62 11.28
CA ASN A 143 0.91 -6.06 12.62
C ASN A 143 -0.24 -5.05 12.82
N PRO A 144 -0.60 -4.74 14.07
CA PRO A 144 -1.53 -3.65 14.33
C PRO A 144 -0.98 -2.31 13.83
N MET A 145 -1.89 -1.36 13.59
CA MET A 145 -1.58 0.01 13.19
C MET A 145 -2.31 0.99 14.12
N GLU A 146 -1.79 2.19 14.24
CA GLU A 146 -2.52 3.32 14.82
C GLU A 146 -3.51 3.84 13.76
N LEU A 147 -4.81 3.86 14.09
CA LEU A 147 -5.89 4.12 13.12
C LEU A 147 -6.51 5.51 13.24
N ALA A 148 -6.03 6.36 14.15
CA ALA A 148 -6.61 7.68 14.37
C ALA A 148 -6.66 8.57 13.12
N ASP A 149 -5.67 8.45 12.23
CA ASP A 149 -5.63 9.16 10.95
C ASP A 149 -6.66 8.65 9.92
N LEU A 150 -7.28 7.50 10.19
CA LEU A 150 -8.29 6.88 9.31
C LEU A 150 -9.71 7.08 9.85
N GLU A 151 -9.87 7.70 11.02
CA GLU A 151 -11.15 8.13 11.58
C GLU A 151 -11.54 9.50 11.02
N ASP A 152 -11.60 9.62 9.68
CA ASP A 152 -11.91 10.84 8.96
C ASP A 152 -13.16 10.62 8.09
N ASP A 153 -14.09 11.58 8.10
CA ASP A 153 -15.36 11.50 7.34
C ASP A 153 -15.16 11.41 5.82
N SER A 154 -13.96 11.71 5.31
CA SER A 154 -13.61 11.55 3.90
C SER A 154 -13.18 10.13 3.51
N ILE A 155 -13.10 9.22 4.49
CA ILE A 155 -12.78 7.80 4.28
C ILE A 155 -14.05 6.98 4.48
N ASP A 156 -14.57 6.38 3.41
CA ASP A 156 -15.84 5.64 3.44
C ASP A 156 -15.72 4.26 4.09
N ALA A 157 -14.57 3.61 3.94
CA ALA A 157 -14.34 2.30 4.54
C ALA A 157 -12.86 2.03 4.81
N VAL A 158 -12.60 1.29 5.88
CA VAL A 158 -11.28 0.73 6.20
C VAL A 158 -11.41 -0.76 6.37
N MET A 159 -10.62 -1.53 5.65
CA MET A 159 -10.61 -2.99 5.72
C MET A 159 -9.20 -3.51 6.03
N TRP A 160 -9.08 -4.32 7.07
CA TRP A 160 -7.84 -5.05 7.31
C TRP A 160 -7.83 -6.35 6.50
N ILE A 161 -6.89 -6.46 5.57
CA ILE A 161 -6.77 -7.61 4.65
C ILE A 161 -5.60 -8.54 5.00
N GLY A 162 -4.81 -8.20 6.02
CA GLY A 162 -3.66 -9.02 6.45
C GLY A 162 -2.63 -9.22 5.37
N SER A 163 -1.93 -10.36 5.39
CA SER A 163 -1.07 -10.81 4.30
C SER A 163 -1.89 -11.56 3.26
N LEU A 164 -1.65 -11.30 1.99
CA LEU A 164 -2.47 -11.86 0.90
C LEU A 164 -2.17 -13.33 0.59
N GLY A 165 -0.99 -13.85 0.96
CA GLY A 165 -0.59 -15.17 0.51
C GLY A 165 -0.47 -15.22 -1.01
N GLN A 166 -0.58 -16.40 -1.61
CA GLN A 166 -0.52 -16.55 -3.08
C GLN A 166 -1.85 -16.26 -3.79
N THR A 167 -2.98 -16.42 -3.11
CA THR A 167 -4.32 -16.36 -3.72
C THR A 167 -5.31 -15.47 -2.97
N GLY A 168 -4.90 -14.87 -1.86
CA GLY A 168 -5.80 -14.10 -1.01
C GLY A 168 -6.30 -12.79 -1.63
N ALA A 169 -5.60 -12.25 -2.62
CA ALA A 169 -6.03 -11.04 -3.31
C ALA A 169 -7.43 -11.19 -3.96
N GLY A 170 -7.77 -12.39 -4.44
CA GLY A 170 -9.09 -12.68 -4.99
C GLY A 170 -10.23 -12.73 -3.96
N GLY A 171 -9.93 -12.64 -2.67
CA GLY A 171 -10.91 -12.57 -1.58
C GLY A 171 -11.16 -11.16 -1.05
N VAL A 172 -10.39 -10.18 -1.50
CA VAL A 172 -10.53 -8.76 -1.16
C VAL A 172 -11.60 -8.12 -2.03
#